data_d6b9bfe3b5f5b674f1b88cdb8f9de941
#
_entry.id   d6b9bfe3b5f5b674f1b88cdb8f9de941
#
_cell.length_a   1.000
_cell.length_b   1.000
_cell.length_c   1.000
_cell.angle_alpha   90.00
_cell.angle_beta   90.00
_cell.angle_gamma   90.00
#
_symmetry.space_group_name_H-M   'P 1'
#
loop_
_entity.id
_entity.type
_entity.pdbx_description
1 polymer ?
#
loop_
_entity_poly.entity_id
_entity_poly.type
_entity_poly.pdbx_seq_one_letter_code
_entity_poly.pdbx_strand_id
1 'polypeptide(L)'
;MSDTGTRCMWMRGGTSKGGYFLADDLPADVAARDEMLLRVMGSPDARQIDGMGGASPLTSKVAVVSRSGRADADIDYLFLQVFVDQAIVTDAQNCGNILAGVGGFAIERGLVEARGDSTDVRIFMRNTGQVATATIHTPSGVPSYAGDEEIDGVPGGSAAVPLVFDDVAGSMCGALLPTRNAVDVIEGVEVTMIDNGMPIVVMRAADLGITGYERPAELDADEVLKARLEAIRLACGPLMNLGDVSAKSVPKMTMIAPAQHGGAFMTRSFIPQKCHDTIGVFAAVSAATAALLPGSPAAQLANVPHGPRKMMAVEHPNGATACVLHCDADGQVEKAGMVRTARKLFDGMIF
;
A
#
# COMPACT_ATOMS: atom_id res chain seq x y z
N MET A 1 -36.50 -13.13 2.81
CA MET A 1 -35.41 -12.12 2.92
C MET A 1 -36.10 -10.77 2.81
N SER A 2 -35.81 -9.82 3.69
CA SER A 2 -36.48 -8.53 3.66
C SER A 2 -36.06 -7.76 2.42
N ASP A 3 -37.02 -7.18 1.72
CA ASP A 3 -36.81 -6.24 0.57
C ASP A 3 -36.13 -4.91 0.98
N THR A 4 -35.51 -4.90 2.15
CA THR A 4 -34.80 -3.73 2.68
C THR A 4 -33.37 -3.77 2.17
N GLY A 5 -33.04 -2.89 1.23
CA GLY A 5 -31.67 -2.73 0.77
C GLY A 5 -30.72 -2.30 1.89
N THR A 6 -29.43 -2.49 1.70
CA THR A 6 -28.36 -2.07 2.62
C THR A 6 -27.70 -0.80 2.12
N ARG A 7 -27.48 0.15 3.01
CA ARG A 7 -26.83 1.43 2.67
C ARG A 7 -25.36 1.21 2.29
N CYS A 8 -24.97 1.65 1.12
CA CYS A 8 -23.64 1.48 0.58
C CYS A 8 -23.15 2.76 -0.10
N MET A 9 -21.89 3.08 0.08
CA MET A 9 -21.19 4.05 -0.77
C MET A 9 -20.21 3.29 -1.65
N TRP A 10 -20.36 3.38 -2.97
CA TRP A 10 -19.43 2.75 -3.91
C TRP A 10 -18.35 3.75 -4.29
N MET A 11 -17.10 3.40 -4.01
CA MET A 11 -15.97 4.31 -4.22
C MET A 11 -14.83 3.65 -4.99
N ARG A 12 -14.11 4.46 -5.74
CA ARG A 12 -12.72 4.18 -6.10
C ARG A 12 -11.82 4.66 -4.97
N GLY A 13 -10.92 3.84 -4.55
CA GLY A 13 -9.78 4.19 -3.70
C GLY A 13 -8.50 3.70 -4.38
N GLY A 14 -7.56 4.63 -4.66
CA GLY A 14 -6.39 4.32 -5.46
C GLY A 14 -6.77 3.68 -6.80
N THR A 15 -6.11 2.58 -7.17
CA THR A 15 -6.40 1.78 -8.37
C THR A 15 -7.45 0.69 -8.15
N SER A 16 -8.15 0.71 -7.02
CA SER A 16 -9.19 -0.27 -6.69
C SER A 16 -10.55 0.42 -6.54
N LYS A 17 -11.64 -0.36 -6.61
CA LYS A 17 -12.98 0.11 -6.25
C LYS A 17 -13.76 -0.96 -5.48
N GLY A 18 -14.73 -0.50 -4.69
CA GLY A 18 -15.57 -1.39 -3.91
C GLY A 18 -16.63 -0.67 -3.09
N GLY A 19 -17.38 -1.47 -2.32
CA GLY A 19 -18.43 -1.00 -1.42
C GLY A 19 -17.87 -0.59 -0.06
N TYR A 20 -18.29 0.57 0.43
CA TYR A 20 -17.98 1.06 1.77
C TYR A 20 -19.27 1.02 2.60
N PHE A 21 -19.21 0.37 3.74
CA PHE A 21 -20.35 0.14 4.62
C PHE A 21 -20.05 0.60 6.04
N LEU A 22 -21.05 1.10 6.74
CA LEU A 22 -20.99 1.15 8.20
C LEU A 22 -21.09 -0.27 8.75
N ALA A 23 -20.35 -0.55 9.82
CA ALA A 23 -20.41 -1.87 10.47
C ALA A 23 -21.83 -2.20 10.96
N ASP A 24 -22.57 -1.18 11.43
CA ASP A 24 -23.94 -1.32 11.94
C ASP A 24 -24.98 -1.59 10.84
N ASP A 25 -24.66 -1.32 9.56
CA ASP A 25 -25.52 -1.60 8.41
C ASP A 25 -25.36 -3.05 7.90
N LEU A 26 -24.39 -3.82 8.44
CA LEU A 26 -24.09 -5.18 8.03
C LEU A 26 -24.49 -6.18 9.12
N PRO A 27 -24.80 -7.44 8.76
CA PRO A 27 -24.99 -8.50 9.74
C PRO A 27 -23.80 -8.66 10.69
N ALA A 28 -24.07 -8.76 11.99
CA ALA A 28 -23.03 -8.99 13.00
C ALA A 28 -22.43 -10.40 12.94
N ASP A 29 -23.22 -11.37 12.49
CA ASP A 29 -22.72 -12.72 12.22
C ASP A 29 -21.85 -12.73 10.95
N VAL A 30 -20.64 -13.30 11.07
CA VAL A 30 -19.64 -13.28 10.00
C VAL A 30 -20.12 -14.04 8.76
N ALA A 31 -20.78 -15.19 8.94
CA ALA A 31 -21.26 -15.99 7.83
C ALA A 31 -22.39 -15.29 7.06
N ALA A 32 -23.32 -14.68 7.78
CA ALA A 32 -24.42 -13.91 7.20
C ALA A 32 -23.91 -12.64 6.49
N ARG A 33 -22.90 -11.96 7.06
CA ARG A 33 -22.21 -10.84 6.43
C ARG A 33 -21.56 -11.26 5.12
N ASP A 34 -20.82 -12.34 5.14
CA ASP A 34 -20.05 -12.81 3.99
C ASP A 34 -20.98 -13.30 2.87
N GLU A 35 -22.08 -13.99 3.20
CA GLU A 35 -23.13 -14.37 2.24
C GLU A 35 -23.75 -13.12 1.57
N MET A 36 -24.07 -12.11 2.36
CA MET A 36 -24.56 -10.84 1.84
C MET A 36 -23.55 -10.16 0.91
N LEU A 37 -22.28 -10.11 1.28
CA LEU A 37 -21.23 -9.47 0.48
C LEU A 37 -20.94 -10.23 -0.83
N LEU A 38 -21.03 -11.56 -0.82
CA LEU A 38 -20.96 -12.38 -2.04
C LEU A 38 -22.09 -12.00 -3.00
N ARG A 39 -23.32 -11.88 -2.49
CA ARG A 39 -24.47 -11.46 -3.30
C ARG A 39 -24.31 -10.03 -3.83
N VAL A 40 -23.90 -9.08 -2.99
CA VAL A 40 -23.62 -7.68 -3.39
C VAL A 40 -22.60 -7.62 -4.52
N MET A 41 -21.57 -8.47 -4.50
CA MET A 41 -20.56 -8.51 -5.55
C MET A 41 -20.98 -9.31 -6.79
N GLY A 42 -22.00 -10.17 -6.68
CA GLY A 42 -22.36 -11.12 -7.72
C GLY A 42 -21.42 -12.32 -7.81
N SER A 43 -20.83 -12.72 -6.68
CA SER A 43 -19.91 -13.87 -6.59
C SER A 43 -20.63 -15.11 -6.07
N PRO A 44 -20.20 -16.31 -6.49
CA PRO A 44 -19.18 -16.64 -7.49
C PRO A 44 -19.69 -16.59 -8.93
N ASP A 45 -19.24 -15.65 -9.72
CA ASP A 45 -19.42 -15.60 -11.18
C ASP A 45 -18.27 -14.81 -11.78
N ALA A 46 -17.59 -15.35 -12.78
CA ALA A 46 -16.43 -14.71 -13.42
C ALA A 46 -16.74 -13.32 -14.00
N ARG A 47 -17.99 -13.02 -14.32
CA ARG A 47 -18.45 -11.69 -14.78
C ARG A 47 -19.08 -10.84 -13.69
N GLN A 48 -19.42 -11.45 -12.55
CA GLN A 48 -20.18 -10.78 -11.47
C GLN A 48 -21.41 -10.00 -12.00
N ILE A 49 -22.12 -10.62 -12.97
CA ILE A 49 -23.13 -9.93 -13.77
C ILE A 49 -24.37 -9.54 -12.94
N ASP A 50 -24.65 -10.28 -11.86
CA ASP A 50 -25.78 -10.05 -10.95
C ASP A 50 -25.32 -9.33 -9.65
N GLY A 51 -24.34 -8.43 -9.77
CA GLY A 51 -23.82 -7.67 -8.63
C GLY A 51 -23.05 -6.43 -9.04
N MET A 52 -22.45 -5.78 -8.04
CA MET A 52 -21.68 -4.54 -8.19
C MET A 52 -20.20 -4.80 -8.48
N GLY A 53 -19.74 -6.04 -8.42
CA GLY A 53 -18.37 -6.40 -8.74
C GLY A 53 -18.02 -6.09 -10.20
N GLY A 54 -16.73 -5.99 -10.49
CA GLY A 54 -16.25 -5.63 -11.83
C GLY A 54 -15.39 -6.72 -12.46
N ALA A 55 -15.67 -8.00 -12.17
CA ALA A 55 -15.00 -9.18 -12.75
C ALA A 55 -13.46 -9.18 -12.50
N SER A 56 -13.00 -8.53 -11.44
CA SER A 56 -11.58 -8.44 -11.10
C SER A 56 -11.39 -8.33 -9.58
N PRO A 57 -10.32 -8.90 -9.01
CA PRO A 57 -9.98 -8.70 -7.61
C PRO A 57 -9.80 -7.22 -7.21
N LEU A 58 -9.41 -6.35 -8.15
CA LEU A 58 -9.27 -4.91 -7.91
C LEU A 58 -10.61 -4.18 -7.77
N THR A 59 -11.68 -4.79 -8.26
CA THR A 59 -13.02 -4.18 -8.29
C THR A 59 -14.06 -4.96 -7.47
N SER A 60 -13.60 -5.89 -6.61
CA SER A 60 -14.44 -6.74 -5.75
C SER A 60 -13.99 -6.65 -4.30
N LYS A 61 -13.97 -5.42 -3.79
CA LYS A 61 -13.42 -5.07 -2.48
C LYS A 61 -14.46 -4.42 -1.59
N VAL A 62 -14.28 -4.58 -0.27
CA VAL A 62 -15.18 -4.02 0.73
C VAL A 62 -14.39 -3.31 1.83
N ALA A 63 -14.87 -2.16 2.25
CA ALA A 63 -14.49 -1.47 3.47
C ALA A 63 -15.65 -1.51 4.47
N VAL A 64 -15.42 -2.05 5.64
CA VAL A 64 -16.34 -1.99 6.79
C VAL A 64 -15.77 -0.99 7.78
N VAL A 65 -16.54 0.04 8.12
CA VAL A 65 -16.06 1.18 8.91
C VAL A 65 -16.98 1.42 10.11
N SER A 66 -16.38 1.67 11.27
CA SER A 66 -17.09 2.05 12.49
C SER A 66 -16.32 3.11 13.27
N ARG A 67 -16.96 3.75 14.27
CA ARG A 67 -16.23 4.56 15.25
C ARG A 67 -15.25 3.68 16.01
N SER A 68 -14.06 4.21 16.28
CA SER A 68 -13.11 3.49 17.13
C SER A 68 -13.40 3.75 18.62
N GLY A 69 -13.21 2.72 19.42
CA GLY A 69 -13.15 2.84 20.88
C GLY A 69 -11.74 3.16 21.41
N ARG A 70 -10.75 3.30 20.53
CA ARG A 70 -9.34 3.53 20.86
C ARG A 70 -9.06 5.04 21.04
N ALA A 71 -8.10 5.36 21.89
CA ALA A 71 -7.66 6.74 22.07
C ALA A 71 -6.76 7.26 20.92
N ASP A 72 -6.10 6.35 20.21
CA ASP A 72 -5.14 6.62 19.13
C ASP A 72 -5.78 6.58 17.72
N ALA A 73 -7.08 6.26 17.60
CA ALA A 73 -7.80 6.21 16.33
C ALA A 73 -9.19 6.83 16.45
N ASP A 74 -9.66 7.42 15.36
CA ASP A 74 -11.01 8.00 15.24
C ASP A 74 -12.02 6.96 14.73
N ILE A 75 -11.57 6.07 13.86
CA ILE A 75 -12.38 4.99 13.25
C ILE A 75 -11.62 3.68 13.16
N ASP A 76 -12.37 2.59 13.15
CA ASP A 76 -11.89 1.25 12.83
C ASP A 76 -12.24 0.93 11.37
N TYR A 77 -11.30 0.32 10.67
CA TYR A 77 -11.45 -0.13 9.30
C TYR A 77 -11.10 -1.61 9.17
N LEU A 78 -12.05 -2.39 8.67
CA LEU A 78 -11.84 -3.78 8.27
C LEU A 78 -11.92 -3.87 6.74
N PHE A 79 -10.84 -4.32 6.12
CA PHE A 79 -10.81 -4.64 4.70
C PHE A 79 -11.26 -6.07 4.46
N LEU A 80 -12.12 -6.27 3.45
CA LEU A 80 -12.51 -7.59 2.99
C LEU A 80 -12.30 -7.71 1.48
N GLN A 81 -11.66 -8.80 1.06
CA GLN A 81 -11.56 -9.18 -0.34
C GLN A 81 -12.65 -10.20 -0.65
N VAL A 82 -13.51 -9.89 -1.61
CA VAL A 82 -14.47 -10.86 -2.16
C VAL A 82 -13.85 -11.50 -3.40
N PHE A 83 -13.79 -12.82 -3.44
CA PHE A 83 -13.28 -13.55 -4.62
C PHE A 83 -14.31 -13.50 -5.74
N VAL A 84 -13.84 -13.41 -6.98
CA VAL A 84 -14.70 -13.24 -8.15
C VAL A 84 -15.42 -14.54 -8.50
N ASP A 85 -14.66 -15.62 -8.56
CA ASP A 85 -15.06 -16.96 -9.08
C ASP A 85 -15.22 -18.01 -7.97
N GLN A 86 -15.06 -17.62 -6.72
CA GLN A 86 -15.20 -18.49 -5.55
C GLN A 86 -16.09 -17.83 -4.51
N ALA A 87 -16.88 -18.62 -3.78
CA ALA A 87 -17.71 -18.13 -2.68
C ALA A 87 -16.86 -17.89 -1.41
N ILE A 88 -15.88 -16.99 -1.51
CA ILE A 88 -14.92 -16.68 -0.44
C ILE A 88 -14.89 -15.18 -0.20
N VAL A 89 -15.03 -14.80 1.08
CA VAL A 89 -14.70 -13.46 1.61
C VAL A 89 -13.57 -13.62 2.60
N THR A 90 -12.52 -12.82 2.50
CA THR A 90 -11.34 -12.94 3.37
C THR A 90 -10.84 -11.59 3.86
N ASP A 91 -10.38 -11.56 5.09
CA ASP A 91 -9.72 -10.44 5.77
C ASP A 91 -8.20 -10.65 5.95
N ALA A 92 -7.64 -11.70 5.33
CA ALA A 92 -6.25 -12.10 5.51
C ALA A 92 -5.20 -11.07 5.05
N GLN A 93 -5.61 -9.98 4.40
CA GLN A 93 -4.73 -8.93 3.91
C GLN A 93 -5.33 -7.54 4.16
N ASN A 94 -4.49 -6.51 4.06
CA ASN A 94 -4.93 -5.12 4.06
C ASN A 94 -4.88 -4.54 2.63
N CYS A 95 -5.57 -3.40 2.40
CA CYS A 95 -5.59 -2.73 1.11
C CYS A 95 -5.43 -1.22 1.25
N GLY A 96 -4.22 -0.71 1.02
CA GLY A 96 -3.92 0.73 1.02
C GLY A 96 -4.68 1.53 -0.04
N ASN A 97 -5.08 0.90 -1.16
CA ASN A 97 -5.91 1.56 -2.16
C ASN A 97 -7.32 1.86 -1.64
N ILE A 98 -8.01 0.86 -1.08
CA ILE A 98 -9.36 1.05 -0.49
C ILE A 98 -9.28 1.98 0.73
N LEU A 99 -8.21 1.92 1.52
CA LEU A 99 -7.97 2.81 2.66
C LEU A 99 -8.10 4.30 2.29
N ALA A 100 -7.70 4.70 1.08
CA ALA A 100 -7.77 6.08 0.62
C ALA A 100 -9.20 6.67 0.61
N GLY A 101 -10.23 5.84 0.46
CA GLY A 101 -11.63 6.29 0.52
C GLY A 101 -12.22 6.34 1.92
N VAL A 102 -11.57 5.68 2.90
CA VAL A 102 -12.15 5.44 4.23
C VAL A 102 -12.36 6.73 5.02
N GLY A 103 -11.39 7.66 4.99
CA GLY A 103 -11.50 8.95 5.69
C GLY A 103 -12.64 9.82 5.17
N GLY A 104 -12.76 9.95 3.84
CA GLY A 104 -13.85 10.68 3.19
C GLY A 104 -15.21 10.04 3.48
N PHE A 105 -15.30 8.72 3.40
CA PHE A 105 -16.50 7.97 3.78
C PHE A 105 -16.90 8.25 5.25
N ALA A 106 -15.95 8.20 6.17
CA ALA A 106 -16.19 8.40 7.60
C ALA A 106 -16.75 9.80 7.89
N ILE A 107 -16.23 10.84 7.23
CA ILE A 107 -16.72 12.21 7.36
C ILE A 107 -18.14 12.31 6.79
N GLU A 108 -18.40 11.79 5.60
CA GLU A 108 -19.73 11.83 4.98
C GLU A 108 -20.80 11.01 5.74
N ARG A 109 -20.39 10.00 6.50
CA ARG A 109 -21.26 9.22 7.39
C ARG A 109 -21.39 9.82 8.80
N GLY A 110 -20.74 10.95 9.08
CA GLY A 110 -20.81 11.62 10.39
C GLY A 110 -20.06 10.87 11.50
N LEU A 111 -19.17 9.95 11.14
CA LEU A 111 -18.29 9.29 12.13
C LEU A 111 -17.19 10.24 12.64
N VAL A 112 -16.72 11.14 11.76
CA VAL A 112 -15.71 12.15 12.06
C VAL A 112 -16.23 13.52 11.60
N GLU A 113 -16.03 14.55 12.41
CA GLU A 113 -16.34 15.92 12.02
C GLU A 113 -15.20 16.53 11.23
N ALA A 114 -15.53 17.22 10.13
CA ALA A 114 -14.53 17.95 9.35
C ALA A 114 -13.95 19.13 10.14
N ARG A 115 -12.65 19.35 10.00
CA ARG A 115 -11.88 20.38 10.72
C ARG A 115 -11.18 21.34 9.74
N GLY A 116 -11.91 22.33 9.24
CA GLY A 116 -11.37 23.29 8.27
C GLY A 116 -11.26 22.71 6.85
N ASP A 117 -10.34 23.26 6.05
CA ASP A 117 -10.16 22.88 4.64
C ASP A 117 -9.44 21.53 4.45
N SER A 118 -8.86 21.00 5.53
CA SER A 118 -8.18 19.70 5.55
C SER A 118 -8.43 19.02 6.90
N THR A 119 -8.79 17.76 6.86
CA THR A 119 -9.13 16.96 8.04
C THR A 119 -8.31 15.68 8.08
N ASP A 120 -7.52 15.52 9.14
CA ASP A 120 -6.83 14.28 9.43
C ASP A 120 -7.80 13.29 10.10
N VAL A 121 -7.85 12.07 9.59
CA VAL A 121 -8.63 10.96 10.12
C VAL A 121 -7.68 9.82 10.48
N ARG A 122 -7.61 9.48 11.77
CA ARG A 122 -6.80 8.36 12.27
C ARG A 122 -7.61 7.08 12.17
N ILE A 123 -7.07 6.11 11.44
CA ILE A 123 -7.76 4.89 11.01
C ILE A 123 -7.03 3.69 11.59
N PHE A 124 -7.65 2.97 12.52
CA PHE A 124 -7.17 1.68 12.98
C PHE A 124 -7.52 0.58 11.97
N MET A 125 -6.51 -0.01 11.38
CA MET A 125 -6.63 -1.10 10.40
C MET A 125 -6.73 -2.44 11.10
N ARG A 126 -7.93 -3.00 11.22
CA ARG A 126 -8.19 -4.23 11.97
C ARG A 126 -7.45 -5.46 11.42
N ASN A 127 -7.16 -5.48 10.11
CA ASN A 127 -6.44 -6.58 9.45
C ASN A 127 -4.98 -6.69 9.92
N THR A 128 -4.33 -5.57 10.28
CA THR A 128 -2.88 -5.53 10.59
C THR A 128 -2.59 -5.02 12.00
N GLY A 129 -3.58 -4.43 12.68
CA GLY A 129 -3.40 -3.82 13.99
C GLY A 129 -2.68 -2.48 13.99
N GLN A 130 -2.42 -1.89 12.81
CA GLN A 130 -1.71 -0.63 12.64
C GLN A 130 -2.68 0.55 12.56
N VAL A 131 -2.18 1.75 12.86
CA VAL A 131 -2.90 3.02 12.66
C VAL A 131 -2.34 3.75 11.45
N ALA A 132 -3.25 4.25 10.60
CA ALA A 132 -2.92 5.15 9.50
C ALA A 132 -3.64 6.48 9.69
N THR A 133 -3.00 7.59 9.32
CA THR A 133 -3.63 8.90 9.23
C THR A 133 -3.88 9.23 7.76
N ALA A 134 -5.15 9.45 7.41
CA ALA A 134 -5.57 9.93 6.09
C ALA A 134 -5.89 11.41 6.17
N THR A 135 -5.21 12.24 5.36
CA THR A 135 -5.53 13.67 5.24
C THR A 135 -6.54 13.86 4.11
N ILE A 136 -7.74 14.32 4.47
CA ILE A 136 -8.86 14.51 3.55
C ILE A 136 -9.05 15.99 3.26
N HIS A 137 -9.15 16.37 1.99
CA HIS A 137 -9.52 17.72 1.59
C HIS A 137 -11.01 17.96 1.88
N THR A 138 -11.30 18.94 2.77
CA THR A 138 -12.64 19.20 3.31
C THR A 138 -13.03 20.69 3.19
N PRO A 139 -13.01 21.28 1.99
CA PRO A 139 -13.41 22.67 1.81
C PRO A 139 -14.89 22.82 2.23
N SER A 140 -15.16 23.87 3.03
CA SER A 140 -16.51 24.12 3.56
C SER A 140 -17.06 22.97 4.44
N GLY A 141 -16.20 22.16 5.03
CA GLY A 141 -16.58 21.10 5.99
C GLY A 141 -17.12 19.80 5.35
N VAL A 142 -16.96 19.61 4.05
CA VAL A 142 -17.36 18.39 3.33
C VAL A 142 -16.19 17.83 2.52
N PRO A 143 -16.07 16.50 2.38
CA PRO A 143 -15.03 15.89 1.56
C PRO A 143 -15.15 16.33 0.09
N SER A 144 -14.05 16.79 -0.49
CA SER A 144 -13.92 17.05 -1.92
C SER A 144 -13.00 16.04 -2.56
N TYR A 145 -13.47 15.43 -3.65
CA TYR A 145 -12.67 14.47 -4.44
C TYR A 145 -12.09 15.09 -5.70
N ALA A 146 -12.41 16.37 -5.98
CA ALA A 146 -11.88 17.11 -7.12
C ALA A 146 -10.47 17.64 -6.82
N GLY A 147 -9.55 17.48 -7.77
CA GLY A 147 -8.16 17.91 -7.68
C GLY A 147 -7.35 17.40 -8.86
N ASP A 148 -6.07 17.75 -8.86
CA ASP A 148 -5.15 17.51 -9.99
C ASP A 148 -4.11 16.42 -9.70
N GLU A 149 -4.21 15.73 -8.55
CA GLU A 149 -3.29 14.64 -8.24
C GLU A 149 -3.56 13.44 -9.15
N GLU A 150 -2.57 13.03 -9.89
CA GLU A 150 -2.60 11.87 -10.77
C GLU A 150 -1.88 10.68 -10.12
N ILE A 151 -2.46 9.49 -10.26
CA ILE A 151 -1.84 8.24 -9.85
C ILE A 151 -1.86 7.25 -11.01
N ASP A 152 -0.77 6.52 -11.19
CA ASP A 152 -0.67 5.53 -12.25
C ASP A 152 -1.79 4.49 -12.19
N GLY A 153 -2.34 4.17 -13.36
CA GLY A 153 -3.46 3.23 -13.49
C GLY A 153 -4.84 3.84 -13.26
N VAL A 154 -4.94 5.17 -13.05
CA VAL A 154 -6.23 5.90 -12.93
C VAL A 154 -6.23 7.08 -13.90
N PRO A 155 -7.19 7.18 -14.82
CA PRO A 155 -7.24 8.31 -15.73
C PRO A 155 -7.70 9.59 -15.02
N GLY A 156 -7.00 10.69 -15.30
CA GLY A 156 -7.30 12.03 -14.80
C GLY A 156 -6.93 12.27 -13.34
N GLY A 157 -7.04 13.54 -12.92
CA GLY A 157 -6.70 13.99 -11.58
C GLY A 157 -7.87 13.85 -10.58
N SER A 158 -7.54 13.81 -9.31
CA SER A 158 -8.46 13.86 -8.16
C SER A 158 -7.77 14.54 -6.98
N ALA A 159 -8.50 14.84 -5.90
CA ALA A 159 -7.87 15.35 -4.69
C ALA A 159 -6.88 14.33 -4.12
N ALA A 160 -5.70 14.81 -3.76
CA ALA A 160 -4.69 14.00 -3.07
C ALA A 160 -5.20 13.53 -1.70
N VAL A 161 -4.96 12.27 -1.40
CA VAL A 161 -5.18 11.68 -0.06
C VAL A 161 -3.85 11.15 0.43
N PRO A 162 -3.08 11.97 1.15
CA PRO A 162 -1.91 11.48 1.87
C PRO A 162 -2.32 10.46 2.93
N LEU A 163 -1.69 9.29 2.89
CA LEU A 163 -1.83 8.22 3.87
C LEU A 163 -0.49 8.06 4.57
N VAL A 164 -0.44 8.36 5.85
CA VAL A 164 0.74 8.21 6.69
C VAL A 164 0.48 7.09 7.68
N PHE A 165 1.44 6.20 7.83
CA PHE A 165 1.34 5.06 8.73
C PHE A 165 2.22 5.31 9.95
N ASP A 166 1.68 5.06 11.12
CA ASP A 166 2.41 5.10 12.38
C ASP A 166 3.05 3.73 12.65
N ASP A 167 4.23 3.73 13.25
CA ASP A 167 4.93 2.55 13.78
C ASP A 167 5.09 1.37 12.79
N VAL A 168 5.36 1.66 11.52
CA VAL A 168 5.60 0.60 10.52
C VAL A 168 7.05 0.11 10.49
N ALA A 169 7.96 0.85 11.12
CA ALA A 169 9.37 0.50 11.18
C ALA A 169 9.59 -0.80 11.98
N GLY A 170 10.20 -1.79 11.31
CA GLY A 170 10.49 -3.09 11.92
C GLY A 170 9.26 -3.97 12.17
N SER A 171 8.16 -3.74 11.47
CA SER A 171 6.89 -4.46 11.67
C SER A 171 7.01 -5.99 11.58
N MET A 172 7.94 -6.50 10.78
CA MET A 172 8.23 -7.93 10.64
C MET A 172 9.61 -8.33 11.18
N CYS A 173 10.58 -7.42 11.11
CA CYS A 173 11.98 -7.67 11.47
C CYS A 173 12.34 -7.20 12.88
N GLY A 174 11.44 -6.53 13.60
CA GLY A 174 11.63 -6.00 14.94
C GLY A 174 12.44 -4.69 15.01
N ALA A 175 13.02 -4.23 13.89
CA ALA A 175 13.71 -2.95 13.78
C ALA A 175 13.72 -2.45 12.34
N LEU A 176 13.80 -1.12 12.15
CA LEU A 176 13.95 -0.49 10.83
C LEU A 176 15.16 -1.08 10.06
N LEU A 177 16.29 -1.17 10.74
CA LEU A 177 17.52 -1.81 10.25
C LEU A 177 17.81 -3.04 11.12
N PRO A 178 17.43 -4.25 10.69
CA PRO A 178 17.57 -5.46 11.51
C PRO A 178 19.03 -5.78 11.89
N THR A 179 19.98 -5.43 11.00
CA THR A 179 21.43 -5.60 11.25
C THR A 179 22.04 -4.39 11.96
N ARG A 180 21.31 -3.29 12.13
CA ARG A 180 21.76 -1.98 12.61
C ARG A 180 22.74 -1.26 11.67
N ASN A 181 23.02 -1.81 10.51
CA ASN A 181 23.89 -1.24 9.50
C ASN A 181 23.06 -0.62 8.36
N ALA A 182 23.50 0.52 7.85
CA ALA A 182 22.95 1.10 6.61
C ALA A 182 23.44 0.30 5.38
N VAL A 183 24.58 -0.36 5.49
CA VAL A 183 25.18 -1.18 4.43
C VAL A 183 25.75 -2.46 5.04
N ASP A 184 25.42 -3.58 4.44
CA ASP A 184 26.05 -4.88 4.65
C ASP A 184 26.58 -5.39 3.30
N VAL A 185 27.50 -6.35 3.31
CA VAL A 185 28.01 -7.02 2.11
C VAL A 185 27.57 -8.48 2.13
N ILE A 186 26.70 -8.86 1.20
CA ILE A 186 26.16 -10.22 1.09
C ILE A 186 26.48 -10.77 -0.31
N GLU A 187 27.10 -11.94 -0.37
CA GLU A 187 27.53 -12.57 -1.64
C GLU A 187 28.32 -11.59 -2.56
N GLY A 188 29.15 -10.72 -1.92
CA GLY A 188 29.96 -9.73 -2.63
C GLY A 188 29.20 -8.49 -3.13
N VAL A 189 27.91 -8.32 -2.76
CA VAL A 189 27.07 -7.18 -3.14
C VAL A 189 26.80 -6.29 -1.92
N GLU A 190 26.97 -4.98 -2.06
CA GLU A 190 26.50 -4.01 -1.05
C GLU A 190 24.99 -3.96 -1.03
N VAL A 191 24.38 -4.14 0.15
CA VAL A 191 22.94 -4.17 0.36
C VAL A 191 22.55 -3.35 1.57
N THR A 192 21.33 -2.81 1.55
CA THR A 192 20.63 -2.31 2.74
C THR A 192 19.48 -3.27 3.06
N MET A 193 19.53 -3.88 4.23
CA MET A 193 18.44 -4.69 4.78
C MET A 193 17.54 -3.79 5.62
N ILE A 194 16.29 -3.57 5.18
CA ILE A 194 15.40 -2.58 5.80
C ILE A 194 13.96 -3.10 5.88
N ASP A 195 13.27 -2.73 6.96
CA ASP A 195 11.84 -2.97 7.16
C ASP A 195 11.15 -1.67 7.64
N ASN A 196 10.55 -0.94 6.70
CA ASN A 196 9.65 0.16 7.02
C ASN A 196 8.24 -0.18 6.50
N GLY A 197 7.63 -1.20 7.10
CA GLY A 197 6.34 -1.78 6.73
C GLY A 197 6.41 -2.92 5.70
N MET A 198 7.59 -3.15 5.11
CA MET A 198 7.89 -4.31 4.27
C MET A 198 9.38 -4.61 4.32
N PRO A 199 9.77 -5.84 4.73
CA PRO A 199 11.14 -6.28 4.64
C PRO A 199 11.61 -6.33 3.19
N ILE A 200 12.64 -5.54 2.88
CA ILE A 200 13.28 -5.54 1.57
C ILE A 200 14.80 -5.54 1.71
N VAL A 201 15.47 -6.02 0.68
CA VAL A 201 16.92 -5.89 0.49
C VAL A 201 17.15 -4.99 -0.72
N VAL A 202 17.74 -3.82 -0.48
CA VAL A 202 18.00 -2.81 -1.52
C VAL A 202 19.45 -2.94 -1.97
N MET A 203 19.68 -2.96 -3.30
CA MET A 203 21.00 -3.05 -3.92
C MET A 203 21.02 -2.33 -5.26
N ARG A 204 22.21 -1.94 -5.74
CA ARG A 204 22.34 -1.33 -7.06
C ARG A 204 22.18 -2.39 -8.17
N ALA A 205 21.41 -2.09 -9.19
CA ALA A 205 21.26 -2.95 -10.38
C ALA A 205 22.61 -3.25 -11.05
N ALA A 206 23.49 -2.23 -11.11
CA ALA A 206 24.83 -2.34 -11.70
C ALA A 206 25.72 -3.40 -11.01
N ASP A 207 25.57 -3.62 -9.68
CA ASP A 207 26.34 -4.62 -8.94
C ASP A 207 25.93 -6.06 -9.30
N LEU A 208 24.78 -6.21 -9.93
CA LEU A 208 24.27 -7.48 -10.46
C LEU A 208 24.52 -7.65 -11.97
N GLY A 209 25.12 -6.65 -12.62
CA GLY A 209 25.42 -6.68 -14.04
C GLY A 209 24.22 -6.32 -14.95
N ILE A 210 23.18 -5.70 -14.40
CA ILE A 210 22.02 -5.20 -15.15
C ILE A 210 21.92 -3.69 -15.06
N THR A 211 21.16 -3.06 -15.95
CA THR A 211 20.99 -1.61 -16.00
C THR A 211 19.98 -1.09 -15.01
N GLY A 212 19.00 -1.92 -14.61
CA GLY A 212 17.84 -1.53 -13.79
C GLY A 212 16.68 -0.95 -14.61
N TYR A 213 16.78 -1.01 -15.95
CA TYR A 213 15.73 -0.50 -16.87
C TYR A 213 15.12 -1.61 -17.73
N GLU A 214 15.57 -2.85 -17.59
CA GLU A 214 15.04 -4.01 -18.28
C GLU A 214 13.54 -4.18 -18.00
N ARG A 215 12.83 -4.74 -18.98
CA ARG A 215 11.41 -5.09 -18.78
C ARG A 215 11.28 -6.27 -17.82
N PRO A 216 10.21 -6.34 -17.01
CA PRO A 216 9.99 -7.46 -16.08
C PRO A 216 10.13 -8.84 -16.74
N ALA A 217 9.60 -9.02 -17.96
CA ALA A 217 9.70 -10.28 -18.68
C ALA A 217 11.14 -10.67 -19.06
N GLU A 218 12.02 -9.69 -19.30
CA GLU A 218 13.45 -9.93 -19.59
C GLU A 218 14.17 -10.41 -18.32
N LEU A 219 13.87 -9.77 -17.19
CA LEU A 219 14.44 -10.16 -15.89
C LEU A 219 13.89 -11.53 -15.41
N ASP A 220 12.62 -11.81 -15.66
CA ASP A 220 12.00 -13.09 -15.32
C ASP A 220 12.62 -14.26 -16.12
N ALA A 221 13.11 -13.99 -17.33
CA ALA A 221 13.79 -14.97 -18.17
C ALA A 221 15.28 -15.16 -17.82
N ASP A 222 15.87 -14.27 -17.01
CA ASP A 222 17.28 -14.35 -16.60
C ASP A 222 17.45 -15.27 -15.38
N GLU A 223 17.67 -16.55 -15.64
CA GLU A 223 17.86 -17.56 -14.58
C GLU A 223 19.14 -17.34 -13.76
N VAL A 224 20.18 -16.73 -14.35
CA VAL A 224 21.44 -16.43 -13.64
C VAL A 224 21.21 -15.31 -12.63
N LEU A 225 20.55 -14.24 -13.03
CA LEU A 225 20.15 -13.16 -12.13
C LEU A 225 19.25 -13.68 -11.00
N LYS A 226 18.24 -14.46 -11.32
CA LYS A 226 17.30 -15.03 -10.34
C LYS A 226 17.98 -15.91 -9.33
N ALA A 227 18.89 -16.77 -9.76
CA ALA A 227 19.68 -17.63 -8.86
C ALA A 227 20.56 -16.78 -7.92
N ARG A 228 21.18 -15.71 -8.42
CA ARG A 228 22.00 -14.79 -7.62
C ARG A 228 21.15 -14.02 -6.61
N LEU A 229 19.99 -13.50 -7.02
CA LEU A 229 19.05 -12.82 -6.14
C LEU A 229 18.54 -13.74 -5.03
N GLU A 230 18.23 -14.98 -5.35
CA GLU A 230 17.77 -15.97 -4.36
C GLU A 230 18.86 -16.32 -3.36
N ALA A 231 20.11 -16.49 -3.79
CA ALA A 231 21.24 -16.72 -2.88
C ALA A 231 21.37 -15.55 -1.86
N ILE A 232 21.33 -14.31 -2.34
CA ILE A 232 21.36 -13.12 -1.47
C ILE A 232 20.15 -13.11 -0.53
N ARG A 233 18.93 -13.38 -1.04
CA ARG A 233 17.70 -13.39 -0.26
C ARG A 233 17.75 -14.40 0.89
N LEU A 234 18.19 -15.62 0.61
CA LEU A 234 18.31 -16.69 1.61
C LEU A 234 19.34 -16.35 2.68
N ALA A 235 20.45 -15.70 2.29
CA ALA A 235 21.46 -15.22 3.25
C ALA A 235 20.94 -14.06 4.12
N CYS A 236 20.12 -13.16 3.56
CA CYS A 236 19.55 -12.02 4.28
C CYS A 236 18.44 -12.42 5.27
N GLY A 237 17.66 -13.46 4.98
CA GLY A 237 16.50 -13.86 5.79
C GLY A 237 16.81 -13.99 7.29
N PRO A 238 17.79 -14.80 7.72
CA PRO A 238 18.19 -14.92 9.13
C PRO A 238 18.72 -13.61 9.72
N LEU A 239 19.48 -12.83 8.95
CA LEU A 239 20.03 -11.54 9.38
C LEU A 239 18.94 -10.48 9.61
N MET A 240 17.82 -10.62 8.92
CA MET A 240 16.64 -9.77 9.07
C MET A 240 15.65 -10.28 10.13
N ASN A 241 16.02 -11.21 10.98
CA ASN A 241 15.15 -11.85 11.99
C ASN A 241 13.92 -12.57 11.38
N LEU A 242 13.95 -12.89 10.09
CA LEU A 242 12.85 -13.59 9.39
C LEU A 242 13.01 -15.11 9.47
N GLY A 243 14.14 -15.61 9.96
CA GLY A 243 14.47 -17.04 10.00
C GLY A 243 14.66 -17.63 8.61
N ASP A 244 14.28 -18.89 8.44
CA ASP A 244 14.26 -19.53 7.12
C ASP A 244 13.18 -18.88 6.24
N VAL A 245 13.60 -18.37 5.08
CA VAL A 245 12.75 -17.68 4.13
C VAL A 245 12.54 -18.45 2.82
N SER A 246 13.02 -19.70 2.74
CA SER A 246 12.93 -20.54 1.52
C SER A 246 11.51 -20.67 0.98
N ALA A 247 10.51 -20.76 1.89
CA ALA A 247 9.09 -20.84 1.56
C ALA A 247 8.33 -19.52 1.77
N LYS A 248 9.03 -18.38 1.92
CA LYS A 248 8.42 -17.08 2.20
C LYS A 248 8.58 -16.13 1.00
N SER A 249 7.65 -15.19 0.87
CA SER A 249 7.71 -14.12 -0.13
C SER A 249 8.50 -12.89 0.32
N VAL A 250 9.13 -12.95 1.49
CA VAL A 250 9.96 -11.89 2.08
C VAL A 250 11.33 -12.47 2.45
N PRO A 251 12.39 -11.60 2.53
CA PRO A 251 12.40 -10.21 2.09
C PRO A 251 12.21 -10.10 0.57
N LYS A 252 11.68 -8.96 0.10
CA LYS A 252 11.65 -8.67 -1.34
C LYS A 252 12.99 -8.13 -1.79
N MET A 253 13.40 -8.49 -3.00
CA MET A 253 14.68 -8.06 -3.56
C MET A 253 14.44 -6.84 -4.45
N THR A 254 15.00 -5.68 -4.09
CA THR A 254 14.78 -4.42 -4.79
C THR A 254 16.09 -3.88 -5.34
N MET A 255 16.24 -3.99 -6.65
CA MET A 255 17.36 -3.40 -7.39
C MET A 255 17.02 -1.97 -7.76
N ILE A 256 17.98 -1.07 -7.63
CA ILE A 256 17.81 0.36 -7.89
C ILE A 256 18.79 0.86 -8.94
N ALA A 257 18.35 1.89 -9.68
CA ALA A 257 19.13 2.61 -10.68
C ALA A 257 18.76 4.11 -10.63
N PRO A 258 19.54 5.01 -11.26
CA PRO A 258 19.16 6.42 -11.37
C PRO A 258 17.78 6.61 -11.99
N ALA A 259 17.04 7.63 -11.55
CA ALA A 259 15.74 7.96 -12.12
C ALA A 259 15.81 8.31 -13.59
N GLN A 260 14.79 7.94 -14.38
CA GLN A 260 14.69 8.30 -15.81
C GLN A 260 13.60 9.31 -16.11
N HIS A 261 12.61 9.46 -15.22
CA HIS A 261 11.41 10.28 -15.46
C HIS A 261 11.23 11.39 -14.41
N GLY A 262 12.34 11.82 -13.78
CA GLY A 262 12.34 12.91 -12.80
C GLY A 262 11.94 12.47 -11.39
N GLY A 263 11.80 11.17 -11.13
CA GLY A 263 11.57 10.61 -9.81
C GLY A 263 12.80 10.62 -8.91
N ALA A 264 12.69 9.95 -7.77
CA ALA A 264 13.79 9.81 -6.82
C ALA A 264 14.85 8.82 -7.33
N PHE A 265 14.42 7.66 -7.77
CA PHE A 265 15.23 6.58 -8.35
C PHE A 265 14.32 5.57 -9.04
N MET A 266 14.89 4.77 -9.96
CA MET A 266 14.21 3.65 -10.62
C MET A 266 14.36 2.37 -9.81
N THR A 267 13.36 1.49 -9.86
CA THR A 267 13.36 0.19 -9.18
C THR A 267 12.99 -0.97 -10.10
N ARG A 268 13.55 -2.16 -9.77
CA ARG A 268 13.08 -3.48 -10.19
C ARG A 268 12.96 -4.33 -8.92
N SER A 269 11.76 -4.85 -8.65
CA SER A 269 11.48 -5.56 -7.39
C SER A 269 11.01 -6.98 -7.65
N PHE A 270 11.66 -7.98 -7.03
CA PHE A 270 11.29 -9.40 -7.13
C PHE A 270 10.51 -9.88 -5.91
N ILE A 271 9.46 -10.72 -6.14
CA ILE A 271 8.57 -11.28 -5.11
C ILE A 271 8.39 -12.79 -5.32
N PRO A 272 9.16 -13.65 -4.68
CA PRO A 272 10.61 -13.56 -4.59
C PRO A 272 11.25 -13.89 -5.95
N GLN A 273 10.61 -14.75 -6.77
CA GLN A 273 11.14 -15.33 -8.01
C GLN A 273 10.63 -14.63 -9.27
N LYS A 274 9.74 -13.62 -9.12
CA LYS A 274 9.12 -12.90 -10.23
C LYS A 274 9.30 -11.41 -10.08
N CYS A 275 9.69 -10.73 -11.15
CA CYS A 275 9.78 -9.28 -11.20
C CYS A 275 8.37 -8.67 -11.19
N HIS A 276 8.16 -7.70 -10.32
CA HIS A 276 6.89 -6.99 -10.22
C HIS A 276 6.77 -5.96 -11.35
N ASP A 277 5.61 -5.84 -11.95
CA ASP A 277 5.32 -4.83 -12.99
C ASP A 277 5.30 -3.40 -12.43
N THR A 278 5.17 -3.26 -11.11
CA THR A 278 5.22 -2.02 -10.35
C THR A 278 6.12 -2.20 -9.12
N ILE A 279 5.85 -1.53 -8.02
CA ILE A 279 6.43 -1.81 -6.71
C ILE A 279 5.32 -1.84 -5.66
N GLY A 280 5.39 -2.77 -4.71
CA GLY A 280 4.46 -2.78 -3.58
C GLY A 280 4.65 -1.51 -2.73
N VAL A 281 3.54 -0.94 -2.26
CA VAL A 281 3.52 0.35 -1.55
C VAL A 281 4.53 0.43 -0.40
N PHE A 282 4.46 -0.51 0.55
CA PHE A 282 5.40 -0.53 1.67
C PHE A 282 6.83 -0.88 1.25
N ALA A 283 7.01 -1.62 0.14
CA ALA A 283 8.35 -1.83 -0.43
C ALA A 283 8.91 -0.51 -1.00
N ALA A 284 8.09 0.31 -1.64
CA ALA A 284 8.49 1.64 -2.09
C ALA A 284 8.82 2.57 -0.90
N VAL A 285 8.02 2.53 0.18
CA VAL A 285 8.29 3.26 1.43
C VAL A 285 9.63 2.83 2.04
N SER A 286 9.88 1.53 2.15
CA SER A 286 11.16 1.01 2.66
C SER A 286 12.34 1.43 1.77
N ALA A 287 12.19 1.38 0.44
CA ALA A 287 13.23 1.81 -0.51
C ALA A 287 13.49 3.33 -0.43
N ALA A 288 12.43 4.15 -0.34
CA ALA A 288 12.54 5.59 -0.15
C ALA A 288 13.19 5.94 1.19
N THR A 289 12.91 5.19 2.26
CA THR A 289 13.56 5.34 3.55
C THR A 289 15.06 4.98 3.46
N ALA A 290 15.40 3.90 2.77
CA ALA A 290 16.80 3.50 2.52
C ALA A 290 17.59 4.63 1.82
N ALA A 291 16.95 5.38 0.92
CA ALA A 291 17.58 6.51 0.23
C ALA A 291 17.95 7.69 1.15
N LEU A 292 17.40 7.74 2.37
CA LEU A 292 17.75 8.74 3.38
C LEU A 292 18.88 8.29 4.32
N LEU A 293 19.28 7.01 4.24
CA LEU A 293 20.35 6.47 5.09
C LEU A 293 21.72 6.78 4.48
N PRO A 294 22.57 7.58 5.17
CA PRO A 294 23.89 7.91 4.64
C PRO A 294 24.71 6.67 4.28
N GLY A 295 25.30 6.67 3.09
CA GLY A 295 26.15 5.59 2.59
C GLY A 295 25.41 4.39 2.01
N SER A 296 24.09 4.28 2.15
CA SER A 296 23.30 3.19 1.56
C SER A 296 23.45 3.16 0.02
N PRO A 297 23.29 1.99 -0.63
CA PRO A 297 23.21 1.90 -2.09
C PRO A 297 22.17 2.87 -2.68
N ALA A 298 21.04 3.07 -2.01
CA ALA A 298 19.98 3.96 -2.46
C ALA A 298 20.38 5.44 -2.33
N ALA A 299 21.00 5.86 -1.24
CA ALA A 299 21.44 7.25 -1.04
C ALA A 299 22.46 7.73 -2.08
N GLN A 300 23.24 6.81 -2.66
CA GLN A 300 24.23 7.12 -3.68
C GLN A 300 23.61 7.47 -5.05
N LEU A 301 22.37 7.07 -5.31
CA LEU A 301 21.69 7.20 -6.60
C LEU A 301 20.44 8.11 -6.55
N ALA A 302 19.89 8.33 -5.36
CA ALA A 302 18.58 8.97 -5.21
C ALA A 302 18.64 10.48 -5.32
N ASN A 303 17.66 11.07 -6.00
CA ASN A 303 17.33 12.47 -5.92
C ASN A 303 16.42 12.71 -4.71
N VAL A 304 17.00 13.12 -3.58
CA VAL A 304 16.25 13.33 -2.32
C VAL A 304 15.81 14.79 -2.20
N PRO A 305 14.50 15.08 -2.06
CA PRO A 305 14.01 16.44 -1.82
C PRO A 305 14.49 17.03 -0.50
N HIS A 306 14.63 18.35 -0.46
CA HIS A 306 14.95 19.07 0.78
C HIS A 306 13.74 19.20 1.73
N GLY A 307 14.00 19.51 3.01
CA GLY A 307 12.98 19.78 4.01
C GLY A 307 12.56 18.55 4.83
N PRO A 308 11.75 18.75 5.89
CA PRO A 308 11.36 17.68 6.82
C PRO A 308 10.30 16.73 6.22
N ARG A 309 9.45 17.23 5.32
CA ARG A 309 8.51 16.42 4.56
C ARG A 309 9.06 16.19 3.17
N LYS A 310 9.29 14.94 2.80
CA LYS A 310 9.86 14.53 1.52
C LYS A 310 8.81 13.78 0.72
N MET A 311 8.49 14.28 -0.47
CA MET A 311 7.72 13.53 -1.46
C MET A 311 8.68 12.92 -2.46
N MET A 312 8.73 11.59 -2.51
CA MET A 312 9.66 10.84 -3.35
C MET A 312 8.88 9.94 -4.31
N ALA A 313 8.97 10.22 -5.59
CA ALA A 313 8.42 9.34 -6.62
C ALA A 313 9.41 8.19 -6.88
N VAL A 314 9.09 7.00 -6.42
CA VAL A 314 9.84 5.77 -6.66
C VAL A 314 9.40 5.20 -7.99
N GLU A 315 10.26 5.30 -9.01
CA GLU A 315 9.97 4.83 -10.36
C GLU A 315 10.00 3.30 -10.44
N HIS A 316 9.15 2.74 -11.30
CA HIS A 316 9.03 1.31 -11.56
C HIS A 316 8.62 1.07 -13.02
N PRO A 317 8.56 -0.17 -13.55
CA PRO A 317 8.31 -0.45 -14.97
C PRO A 317 7.08 0.25 -15.57
N ASN A 318 6.03 0.45 -14.78
CA ASN A 318 4.75 1.00 -15.26
C ASN A 318 4.42 2.38 -14.66
N GLY A 319 5.44 3.19 -14.29
CA GLY A 319 5.26 4.54 -13.78
C GLY A 319 6.00 4.80 -12.48
N ALA A 320 5.37 5.45 -11.50
CA ALA A 320 5.96 5.76 -10.21
C ALA A 320 4.97 5.62 -9.04
N THR A 321 5.51 5.30 -7.87
CA THR A 321 4.77 5.31 -6.61
C THR A 321 5.25 6.49 -5.76
N ALA A 322 4.35 7.43 -5.48
CA ALA A 322 4.64 8.58 -4.62
C ALA A 322 4.64 8.16 -3.14
N CYS A 323 5.80 8.29 -2.50
CA CYS A 323 6.00 8.09 -1.08
C CYS A 323 6.11 9.43 -0.36
N VAL A 324 5.55 9.51 0.85
CA VAL A 324 5.68 10.66 1.75
C VAL A 324 6.45 10.21 2.98
N LEU A 325 7.57 10.87 3.26
CA LEU A 325 8.38 10.62 4.45
C LEU A 325 8.40 11.90 5.30
N HIS A 326 8.13 11.76 6.58
CA HIS A 326 8.29 12.83 7.58
C HIS A 326 9.56 12.54 8.38
N CYS A 327 10.47 13.49 8.37
CA CYS A 327 11.75 13.37 9.06
C CYS A 327 11.80 14.34 10.27
N ASP A 328 12.44 13.89 11.32
CA ASP A 328 12.78 14.73 12.46
C ASP A 328 13.89 15.75 12.11
N ALA A 329 14.34 16.49 13.13
CA ALA A 329 15.40 17.51 13.00
C ALA A 329 16.77 16.88 12.60
N ASP A 330 16.99 15.62 12.92
CA ASP A 330 18.22 14.87 12.63
C ASP A 330 18.15 14.16 11.28
N GLY A 331 17.00 14.29 10.56
CA GLY A 331 16.77 13.68 9.25
C GLY A 331 16.34 12.22 9.31
N GLN A 332 16.03 11.68 10.49
CA GLN A 332 15.52 10.31 10.64
C GLN A 332 14.03 10.26 10.29
N VAL A 333 13.60 9.19 9.66
CA VAL A 333 12.19 9.01 9.29
C VAL A 333 11.38 8.63 10.52
N GLU A 334 10.49 9.54 10.94
CA GLU A 334 9.54 9.29 12.02
C GLU A 334 8.25 8.64 11.52
N LYS A 335 7.76 9.12 10.36
CA LYS A 335 6.53 8.62 9.73
C LYS A 335 6.71 8.49 8.23
N ALA A 336 6.09 7.48 7.68
CA ALA A 336 6.16 7.20 6.26
C ALA A 336 4.79 6.84 5.69
N GLY A 337 4.60 7.13 4.42
CA GLY A 337 3.32 6.89 3.79
C GLY A 337 3.37 7.06 2.28
N MET A 338 2.19 7.27 1.71
CA MET A 338 2.01 7.44 0.26
C MET A 338 0.94 8.48 -0.02
N VAL A 339 0.93 8.99 -1.24
CA VAL A 339 -0.22 9.73 -1.78
C VAL A 339 -1.08 8.76 -2.59
N ARG A 340 -2.36 8.81 -2.34
CA ARG A 340 -3.41 8.15 -3.13
C ARG A 340 -4.48 9.15 -3.48
N THR A 341 -5.47 8.73 -4.27
CA THR A 341 -6.68 9.51 -4.56
C THR A 341 -7.90 8.63 -4.34
N ALA A 342 -9.04 9.26 -4.10
CA ALA A 342 -10.31 8.58 -3.98
C ALA A 342 -11.39 9.30 -4.81
N ARG A 343 -12.46 8.59 -5.13
CA ARG A 343 -13.63 9.18 -5.78
C ARG A 343 -14.90 8.46 -5.35
N LYS A 344 -15.89 9.22 -4.92
CA LYS A 344 -17.24 8.71 -4.71
C LYS A 344 -17.91 8.49 -6.08
N LEU A 345 -18.39 7.29 -6.32
CA LEU A 345 -19.03 6.88 -7.57
C LEU A 345 -20.56 6.78 -7.42
N PHE A 346 -21.02 6.33 -6.26
CA PHE A 346 -22.43 6.12 -5.94
C PHE A 346 -22.62 6.20 -4.43
N ASP A 347 -23.77 6.66 -3.98
CA ASP A 347 -24.23 6.60 -2.59
C ASP A 347 -25.73 6.29 -2.57
N GLY A 348 -26.14 5.18 -1.96
CA GLY A 348 -27.52 4.74 -1.96
C GLY A 348 -27.73 3.39 -1.29
N MET A 349 -28.83 2.72 -1.72
CA MET A 349 -29.18 1.38 -1.23
C MET A 349 -28.80 0.33 -2.27
N ILE A 350 -28.33 -0.81 -1.78
CA ILE A 350 -27.98 -2.01 -2.56
C ILE A 350 -28.89 -3.15 -2.10
N PHE A 351 -29.41 -3.99 -3.00
CA PHE A 351 -30.42 -5.01 -2.72
C PHE A 351 -29.89 -6.43 -2.93
#